data_85d573716ae75fffb8d7dbf955e99ff5
#
_entry.id   85d573716ae75fffb8d7dbf955e99ff5
#
_cell.length_a   1.000
_cell.length_b   1.000
_cell.length_c   1.000
_cell.angle_alpha   90.00
_cell.angle_beta   90.00
_cell.angle_gamma   90.00
#
_symmetry.space_group_name_H-M   'P 1'
#
loop_
_entity.id
_entity.type
_entity.pdbx_description
1 polymer ?
#
loop_
_entity_poly.entity_id
_entity_poly.type
_entity_poly.pdbx_seq_one_letter_code
_entity_poly.pdbx_strand_id
1 'polypeptide(L)'
;MIRRTIALMAGGVLLAALLGTATPAAAQGKKVVVAIPGIPPIYSVTIAFVAEKQGFFKKHGVDVEIRPFDNGTAAARAVVAGDIDMAWSPTPPVINQVSNADVPLVAVYGMPNPDWVIGTTDEGKTCKDLIGQDVGVDSINGARSVALRSMLIGCPGVKIEDTKQIALGSTPGPALLAGQLHFAVLHLDDLAEIEHQGKRLHVLLAMKNTNPTSHYLIMVVRKDNLEKNRDAIVRTVAGMIEAAKFMQDPKNADTVAEIASVTGHNKDVNKTALKSFLDIDFWAAGDDGMPRDKIEAVAALMKKIGSINPGKEPVSYEKFVDPSVWKDANAMVK
;
A
#
# COMPACT_ATOMS: atom_id res chain seq x y z
N MET A 1 -86.68 39.10 -29.71
CA MET A 1 -86.03 40.42 -29.85
C MET A 1 -84.74 40.40 -29.28
N ILE A 2 -83.75 40.98 -29.89
CA ILE A 2 -82.35 41.19 -29.52
C ILE A 2 -81.41 39.99 -29.83
N ARG A 3 -80.76 40.06 -30.99
CA ARG A 3 -79.58 39.31 -31.45
C ARG A 3 -78.35 39.75 -30.67
N ARG A 4 -77.58 38.80 -30.19
CA ARG A 4 -76.19 39.05 -29.76
C ARG A 4 -75.27 38.19 -30.60
N THR A 5 -74.42 38.85 -31.35
CA THR A 5 -73.29 38.35 -32.14
C THR A 5 -72.17 37.88 -31.24
N ILE A 6 -71.69 36.67 -31.47
CA ILE A 6 -70.51 36.14 -30.80
C ILE A 6 -69.34 36.24 -31.78
N ALA A 7 -68.32 37.03 -31.41
CA ALA A 7 -67.08 37.15 -32.14
C ALA A 7 -66.15 36.01 -31.71
N LEU A 8 -65.69 35.18 -32.67
CA LEU A 8 -64.56 34.19 -32.45
C LEU A 8 -63.28 34.97 -32.44
N MET A 9 -62.56 34.90 -31.30
CA MET A 9 -61.14 35.21 -31.24
C MET A 9 -60.34 33.89 -31.31
N ALA A 10 -59.54 33.73 -32.37
CA ALA A 10 -58.54 32.67 -32.52
C ALA A 10 -57.35 33.04 -31.72
N GLY A 11 -57.15 32.30 -30.58
CA GLY A 11 -55.89 32.36 -29.77
C GLY A 11 -54.89 31.33 -30.25
N GLY A 12 -53.87 31.80 -30.93
CA GLY A 12 -52.69 30.94 -31.29
C GLY A 12 -51.86 30.54 -30.05
N VAL A 13 -51.82 29.26 -29.79
CA VAL A 13 -50.92 28.68 -28.75
C VAL A 13 -49.54 28.51 -29.35
N LEU A 14 -48.60 29.38 -28.97
CA LEU A 14 -47.15 29.18 -29.22
C LEU A 14 -46.65 28.09 -28.28
N LEU A 15 -46.40 26.88 -28.81
CA LEU A 15 -45.75 25.81 -28.12
C LEU A 15 -44.21 26.06 -28.18
N ALA A 16 -43.65 26.74 -27.17
CA ALA A 16 -42.20 26.88 -27.01
C ALA A 16 -41.62 25.52 -26.60
N ALA A 17 -40.96 24.82 -27.55
CA ALA A 17 -40.19 23.62 -27.29
C ALA A 17 -38.96 23.96 -26.43
N LEU A 18 -39.06 23.73 -25.14
CA LEU A 18 -37.90 23.66 -24.24
C LEU A 18 -37.07 22.42 -24.58
N LEU A 19 -36.14 22.56 -25.51
CA LEU A 19 -35.03 21.62 -25.67
C LEU A 19 -34.15 21.75 -24.44
N GLY A 20 -34.48 21.05 -23.37
CA GLY A 20 -33.61 20.82 -22.24
C GLY A 20 -32.39 20.04 -22.74
N THR A 21 -31.24 20.71 -22.79
CA THR A 21 -29.95 20.04 -22.91
C THR A 21 -29.77 19.15 -21.68
N ALA A 22 -30.16 17.89 -21.80
CA ALA A 22 -29.80 16.88 -20.84
C ALA A 22 -28.24 16.80 -20.85
N THR A 23 -27.60 17.51 -19.93
CA THR A 23 -26.24 17.21 -19.57
C THR A 23 -26.20 15.71 -19.24
N PRO A 24 -25.33 14.91 -19.89
CA PRO A 24 -25.19 13.52 -19.49
C PRO A 24 -24.81 13.53 -18.01
N ALA A 25 -25.69 13.03 -17.16
CA ALA A 25 -25.31 12.67 -15.80
C ALA A 25 -24.12 11.74 -15.95
N ALA A 26 -22.92 12.22 -15.60
CA ALA A 26 -21.76 11.37 -15.52
C ALA A 26 -22.21 10.21 -14.63
N ALA A 27 -22.29 9.02 -15.20
CA ALA A 27 -22.61 7.83 -14.46
C ALA A 27 -21.61 7.82 -13.29
N GLN A 28 -22.13 8.01 -12.07
CA GLN A 28 -21.32 7.96 -10.86
C GLN A 28 -20.70 6.55 -10.86
N GLY A 29 -19.45 6.46 -11.29
CA GLY A 29 -18.74 5.19 -11.36
C GLY A 29 -18.78 4.53 -9.98
N LYS A 30 -18.81 3.20 -9.94
CA LYS A 30 -18.78 2.45 -8.68
C LYS A 30 -17.61 2.99 -7.84
N LYS A 31 -17.91 3.38 -6.60
CA LYS A 31 -16.87 3.77 -5.62
C LYS A 31 -15.96 2.58 -5.36
N VAL A 32 -14.66 2.75 -5.54
CA VAL A 32 -13.65 1.73 -5.27
C VAL A 32 -13.13 1.92 -3.84
N VAL A 33 -13.19 0.88 -3.03
CA VAL A 33 -12.66 0.89 -1.67
C VAL A 33 -11.27 0.28 -1.66
N VAL A 34 -10.26 1.09 -1.29
CA VAL A 34 -8.85 0.69 -1.20
C VAL A 34 -8.46 0.58 0.27
N ALA A 35 -8.18 -0.63 0.72
CA ALA A 35 -7.65 -0.87 2.05
C ALA A 35 -6.14 -0.57 2.10
N ILE A 36 -5.70 0.03 3.20
CA ILE A 36 -4.30 0.35 3.47
C ILE A 36 -3.88 -0.16 4.86
N PRO A 37 -2.61 -0.58 5.05
CA PRO A 37 -2.11 -1.00 6.34
C PRO A 37 -1.77 0.18 7.25
N GLY A 38 -2.01 -0.03 8.55
CA GLY A 38 -1.65 0.87 9.65
C GLY A 38 -2.79 1.75 10.13
N ILE A 39 -2.89 1.89 11.44
CA ILE A 39 -3.73 2.87 12.16
C ILE A 39 -2.85 3.50 13.25
N PRO A 40 -2.28 4.69 13.02
CA PRO A 40 -2.32 5.49 11.78
C PRO A 40 -1.69 4.77 10.57
N PRO A 41 -1.96 5.24 9.33
CA PRO A 41 -1.39 4.66 8.11
C PRO A 41 0.15 4.66 8.13
N ILE A 42 0.77 3.60 7.64
CA ILE A 42 2.23 3.55 7.45
C ILE A 42 2.67 4.48 6.32
N TYR A 43 3.90 4.97 6.37
CA TYR A 43 4.39 5.97 5.42
C TYR A 43 4.37 5.48 3.96
N SER A 44 4.67 4.22 3.73
CA SER A 44 4.70 3.61 2.38
C SER A 44 3.40 3.76 1.60
N VAL A 45 2.23 3.87 2.26
CA VAL A 45 0.93 4.06 1.61
C VAL A 45 0.51 5.52 1.43
N THR A 46 1.37 6.49 1.74
CA THR A 46 1.15 7.92 1.49
C THR A 46 0.76 8.20 0.04
N ILE A 47 1.22 7.40 -0.91
CA ILE A 47 0.85 7.47 -2.33
C ILE A 47 -0.67 7.49 -2.55
N ALA A 48 -1.46 6.74 -1.77
CA ALA A 48 -2.92 6.73 -1.87
C ALA A 48 -3.53 8.08 -1.48
N PHE A 49 -3.01 8.69 -0.42
CA PHE A 49 -3.46 10.01 0.03
C PHE A 49 -2.99 11.13 -0.91
N VAL A 50 -1.79 11.00 -1.50
CA VAL A 50 -1.34 11.93 -2.54
C VAL A 50 -2.26 11.85 -3.75
N ALA A 51 -2.63 10.63 -4.20
CA ALA A 51 -3.57 10.46 -5.31
C ALA A 51 -4.94 11.08 -5.00
N GLU A 52 -5.44 10.92 -3.78
CA GLU A 52 -6.70 11.51 -3.34
C GLU A 52 -6.62 13.05 -3.28
N LYS A 53 -5.65 13.59 -2.52
CA LYS A 53 -5.52 15.04 -2.24
C LYS A 53 -5.15 15.87 -3.47
N GLN A 54 -4.35 15.30 -4.39
CA GLN A 54 -4.04 15.94 -5.68
C GLN A 54 -5.13 15.73 -6.73
N GLY A 55 -6.20 14.97 -6.40
CA GLY A 55 -7.32 14.76 -7.29
C GLY A 55 -7.04 13.81 -8.46
N PHE A 56 -5.98 13.00 -8.41
CA PHE A 56 -5.61 12.10 -9.50
C PHE A 56 -6.66 11.00 -9.73
N PHE A 57 -7.30 10.48 -8.69
CA PHE A 57 -8.42 9.56 -8.86
C PHE A 57 -9.58 10.20 -9.63
N LYS A 58 -9.96 11.44 -9.27
CA LYS A 58 -11.02 12.18 -9.97
C LYS A 58 -10.65 12.51 -11.40
N LYS A 59 -9.38 12.87 -11.66
CA LYS A 59 -8.84 13.09 -13.00
C LYS A 59 -9.04 11.87 -13.90
N HIS A 60 -8.86 10.67 -13.35
CA HIS A 60 -9.11 9.42 -14.07
C HIS A 60 -10.57 8.95 -14.01
N GLY A 61 -11.48 9.72 -13.44
CA GLY A 61 -12.92 9.42 -13.42
C GLY A 61 -13.31 8.27 -12.50
N VAL A 62 -12.58 8.06 -11.41
CA VAL A 62 -12.88 7.06 -10.38
C VAL A 62 -13.05 7.73 -9.02
N ASP A 63 -14.06 7.29 -8.25
CA ASP A 63 -14.24 7.67 -6.86
C ASP A 63 -13.60 6.59 -5.97
N VAL A 64 -12.65 6.99 -5.11
CA VAL A 64 -11.89 6.08 -4.25
C VAL A 64 -12.12 6.43 -2.79
N GLU A 65 -12.44 5.41 -1.99
CA GLU A 65 -12.42 5.48 -0.54
C GLU A 65 -11.18 4.77 0.00
N ILE A 66 -10.36 5.48 0.76
CA ILE A 66 -9.20 4.91 1.44
C ILE A 66 -9.64 4.44 2.83
N ARG A 67 -9.41 3.16 3.15
CA ARG A 67 -9.81 2.57 4.44
C ARG A 67 -8.62 1.94 5.16
N PRO A 68 -8.21 2.47 6.32
CA PRO A 68 -7.14 1.90 7.13
C PRO A 68 -7.54 0.58 7.80
N PHE A 69 -6.57 -0.32 7.92
CA PHE A 69 -6.65 -1.59 8.65
C PHE A 69 -5.44 -1.71 9.58
N ASP A 70 -5.54 -2.49 10.66
CA ASP A 70 -4.45 -2.67 11.63
C ASP A 70 -3.12 -3.08 10.97
N ASN A 71 -3.21 -3.91 9.92
CA ASN A 71 -2.05 -4.34 9.14
C ASN A 71 -2.47 -4.83 7.74
N GLY A 72 -1.49 -5.00 6.84
CA GLY A 72 -1.74 -5.42 5.46
C GLY A 72 -2.32 -6.83 5.33
N THR A 73 -2.05 -7.73 6.27
CA THR A 73 -2.64 -9.08 6.27
C THR A 73 -4.15 -9.02 6.53
N ALA A 74 -4.59 -8.15 7.44
CA ALA A 74 -6.01 -7.88 7.68
C ALA A 74 -6.68 -7.24 6.47
N ALA A 75 -6.01 -6.26 5.82
CA ALA A 75 -6.48 -5.62 4.60
C ALA A 75 -6.69 -6.64 3.46
N ALA A 76 -5.71 -7.52 3.21
CA ALA A 76 -5.83 -8.57 2.19
C ALA A 76 -6.97 -9.56 2.49
N ARG A 77 -7.18 -9.94 3.77
CA ARG A 77 -8.32 -10.79 4.15
C ARG A 77 -9.67 -10.14 3.86
N ALA A 78 -9.79 -8.83 4.06
CA ALA A 78 -11.03 -8.10 3.73
C ALA A 78 -11.30 -8.09 2.21
N VAL A 79 -10.25 -8.07 1.36
CA VAL A 79 -10.40 -8.29 -0.09
C VAL A 79 -10.87 -9.70 -0.40
N VAL A 80 -10.32 -10.72 0.26
CA VAL A 80 -10.76 -12.12 0.09
C VAL A 80 -12.23 -12.29 0.45
N ALA A 81 -12.67 -11.65 1.55
CA ALA A 81 -14.07 -11.67 1.99
C ALA A 81 -15.03 -10.94 1.03
N GLY A 82 -14.51 -10.03 0.19
CA GLY A 82 -15.31 -9.21 -0.75
C GLY A 82 -15.82 -7.90 -0.14
N ASP A 83 -15.37 -7.54 1.07
CA ASP A 83 -15.76 -6.30 1.75
C ASP A 83 -15.01 -5.08 1.19
N ILE A 84 -13.87 -5.31 0.54
CA ILE A 84 -12.94 -4.33 0.00
C ILE A 84 -12.62 -4.69 -1.45
N ASP A 85 -12.51 -3.68 -2.32
CA ASP A 85 -12.21 -3.90 -3.73
C ASP A 85 -10.72 -4.18 -3.98
N MET A 86 -9.83 -3.42 -3.33
CA MET A 86 -8.37 -3.48 -3.49
C MET A 86 -7.68 -3.30 -2.15
N ALA A 87 -6.49 -3.86 -1.97
CA ALA A 87 -5.70 -3.62 -0.76
C ALA A 87 -4.20 -3.51 -1.05
N TRP A 88 -3.54 -2.57 -0.38
CA TRP A 88 -2.10 -2.63 -0.19
C TRP A 88 -1.76 -3.63 0.91
N SER A 89 -0.91 -4.57 0.61
CA SER A 89 -0.46 -5.59 1.56
C SER A 89 0.99 -6.01 1.28
N PRO A 90 1.77 -6.33 2.32
CA PRO A 90 3.09 -6.91 2.11
C PRO A 90 3.03 -8.22 1.33
N THR A 91 3.95 -8.39 0.40
CA THR A 91 4.01 -9.53 -0.53
C THR A 91 4.08 -10.90 0.16
N PRO A 92 4.93 -11.09 1.21
CA PRO A 92 5.06 -12.40 1.83
C PRO A 92 3.75 -12.96 2.42
N PRO A 93 2.98 -12.20 3.24
CA PRO A 93 1.70 -12.71 3.77
C PRO A 93 0.67 -13.02 2.69
N VAL A 94 0.65 -12.29 1.57
CA VAL A 94 -0.29 -12.56 0.47
C VAL A 94 0.10 -13.83 -0.27
N ILE A 95 1.39 -14.00 -0.61
CA ILE A 95 1.88 -15.25 -1.21
C ILE A 95 1.53 -16.45 -0.31
N ASN A 96 1.68 -16.30 1.00
CA ASN A 96 1.28 -17.32 1.97
C ASN A 96 -0.22 -17.66 1.87
N GLN A 97 -1.09 -16.66 1.88
CA GLN A 97 -2.54 -16.87 1.78
C GLN A 97 -2.94 -17.55 0.47
N VAL A 98 -2.39 -17.08 -0.66
CA VAL A 98 -2.71 -17.65 -1.98
C VAL A 98 -2.19 -19.07 -2.10
N SER A 99 -0.96 -19.35 -1.62
CA SER A 99 -0.34 -20.66 -1.74
C SER A 99 -0.99 -21.71 -0.82
N ASN A 100 -1.35 -21.33 0.40
CA ASN A 100 -1.88 -22.27 1.40
C ASN A 100 -3.39 -22.50 1.28
N ALA A 101 -4.16 -21.47 0.94
CA ALA A 101 -5.62 -21.49 0.96
C ALA A 101 -6.27 -21.33 -0.43
N ASP A 102 -5.48 -21.26 -1.52
CA ASP A 102 -5.96 -21.06 -2.90
C ASP A 102 -6.93 -19.87 -3.04
N VAL A 103 -6.73 -18.81 -2.22
CA VAL A 103 -7.59 -17.62 -2.30
C VAL A 103 -7.39 -16.93 -3.65
N PRO A 104 -8.46 -16.43 -4.30
CA PRO A 104 -8.42 -15.90 -5.66
C PRO A 104 -7.90 -14.47 -5.72
N LEU A 105 -6.76 -14.17 -5.10
CA LEU A 105 -6.11 -12.87 -5.18
C LEU A 105 -5.11 -12.81 -6.34
N VAL A 106 -5.02 -11.62 -6.95
CA VAL A 106 -4.02 -11.28 -7.96
C VAL A 106 -3.43 -9.92 -7.65
N ALA A 107 -2.12 -9.79 -7.84
CA ALA A 107 -1.39 -8.53 -7.69
C ALA A 107 -1.44 -7.74 -9.00
N VAL A 108 -1.71 -6.42 -8.90
CA VAL A 108 -1.93 -5.53 -10.06
C VAL A 108 -1.00 -4.33 -10.10
N TYR A 109 -0.30 -4.03 -8.99
CA TYR A 109 0.71 -2.98 -8.86
C TYR A 109 1.56 -3.25 -7.62
N GLY A 110 2.83 -2.83 -7.63
CA GLY A 110 3.73 -3.13 -6.52
C GLY A 110 4.73 -2.03 -6.20
N MET A 111 5.40 -2.22 -5.07
CA MET A 111 6.54 -1.43 -4.59
C MET A 111 7.66 -2.42 -4.27
N PRO A 112 8.70 -2.48 -5.14
CA PRO A 112 9.63 -3.61 -5.16
C PRO A 112 10.68 -3.58 -4.06
N ASN A 113 10.96 -2.40 -3.47
CA ASN A 113 12.11 -2.23 -2.60
C ASN A 113 11.70 -2.15 -1.14
N PRO A 114 12.15 -3.10 -0.28
CA PRO A 114 11.79 -3.08 1.13
C PRO A 114 12.55 -2.01 1.90
N ASP A 115 11.85 -1.31 2.77
CA ASP A 115 12.36 -0.28 3.68
C ASP A 115 12.66 -0.78 5.10
N TRP A 116 12.66 -2.11 5.29
CA TRP A 116 12.78 -2.73 6.61
C TRP A 116 14.20 -2.72 7.16
N VAL A 117 14.32 -2.38 8.45
CA VAL A 117 15.54 -2.53 9.23
C VAL A 117 15.23 -3.18 10.58
N ILE A 118 16.24 -3.83 11.19
CA ILE A 118 16.25 -4.14 12.62
C ILE A 118 17.14 -3.11 13.27
N GLY A 119 16.59 -2.38 14.22
CA GLY A 119 17.29 -1.28 14.89
C GLY A 119 17.17 -1.30 16.40
N THR A 120 18.04 -0.52 17.03
CA THR A 120 18.10 -0.27 18.47
C THR A 120 18.55 1.17 18.73
N THR A 121 18.15 1.73 19.88
CA THR A 121 18.71 3.00 20.38
C THR A 121 19.92 2.80 21.31
N ASP A 122 20.27 1.55 21.61
CA ASP A 122 21.40 1.22 22.47
C ASP A 122 22.70 1.19 21.65
N GLU A 123 23.76 1.79 22.18
CA GLU A 123 25.08 1.80 21.53
C GLU A 123 25.80 0.44 21.64
N GLY A 124 26.69 0.18 20.69
CA GLY A 124 27.57 -0.99 20.70
C GLY A 124 26.89 -2.34 20.49
N LYS A 125 25.58 -2.37 20.20
CA LYS A 125 24.83 -3.59 19.92
C LYS A 125 25.11 -4.11 18.52
N THR A 126 25.04 -5.44 18.39
CA THR A 126 25.16 -6.20 17.14
C THR A 126 23.93 -7.06 16.93
N CYS A 127 23.80 -7.69 15.78
CA CYS A 127 22.69 -8.60 15.54
C CYS A 127 22.70 -9.84 16.47
N LYS A 128 23.83 -10.20 17.09
CA LYS A 128 23.91 -11.29 18.06
C LYS A 128 23.26 -10.96 19.40
N ASP A 129 23.15 -9.67 19.72
CA ASP A 129 22.49 -9.21 20.93
C ASP A 129 20.96 -9.40 20.88
N LEU A 130 20.40 -9.82 19.75
CA LEU A 130 18.98 -10.21 19.61
C LEU A 130 18.63 -11.51 20.34
N ILE A 131 19.64 -12.35 20.69
CA ILE A 131 19.40 -13.64 21.34
C ILE A 131 18.79 -13.42 22.73
N GLY A 132 17.63 -14.03 22.95
CA GLY A 132 16.88 -13.96 24.21
C GLY A 132 16.13 -12.65 24.43
N GLN A 133 16.21 -11.69 23.49
CA GLN A 133 15.63 -10.35 23.64
C GLN A 133 14.23 -10.25 23.04
N ASP A 134 13.46 -9.29 23.57
CA ASP A 134 12.19 -8.87 23.03
C ASP A 134 12.43 -8.02 21.79
N VAL A 135 11.80 -8.40 20.66
CA VAL A 135 11.88 -7.70 19.38
C VAL A 135 10.48 -7.27 18.94
N GLY A 136 10.28 -5.97 18.80
CA GLY A 136 8.99 -5.41 18.36
C GLY A 136 8.68 -5.75 16.90
N VAL A 137 7.47 -6.31 16.67
CA VAL A 137 6.93 -6.62 15.35
C VAL A 137 5.47 -6.15 15.26
N ASP A 138 4.87 -6.16 14.07
CA ASP A 138 3.44 -5.85 13.88
C ASP A 138 2.53 -6.93 14.48
N SER A 139 2.78 -8.17 14.11
CA SER A 139 2.07 -9.37 14.60
C SER A 139 2.93 -10.60 14.40
N ILE A 140 2.68 -11.64 15.18
CA ILE A 140 3.37 -12.93 15.01
C ILE A 140 2.99 -13.50 13.63
N ASN A 141 4.00 -13.87 12.85
CA ASN A 141 3.88 -14.27 11.43
C ASN A 141 3.33 -13.16 10.49
N GLY A 142 3.23 -11.91 10.95
CA GLY A 142 2.93 -10.75 10.13
C GLY A 142 4.13 -10.28 9.29
N ALA A 143 3.99 -9.12 8.65
CA ALA A 143 4.99 -8.61 7.73
C ALA A 143 6.35 -8.35 8.41
N ARG A 144 6.36 -7.69 9.58
CA ARG A 144 7.58 -7.41 10.36
C ARG A 144 8.20 -8.70 10.91
N SER A 145 7.39 -9.68 11.31
CA SER A 145 7.87 -11.00 11.75
C SER A 145 8.58 -11.76 10.63
N VAL A 146 8.01 -11.75 9.42
CA VAL A 146 8.64 -12.34 8.23
C VAL A 146 9.90 -11.56 7.84
N ALA A 147 9.86 -10.22 7.92
CA ALA A 147 11.03 -9.37 7.67
C ALA A 147 12.16 -9.65 8.66
N LEU A 148 11.86 -9.79 9.96
CA LEU A 148 12.82 -10.21 10.98
C LEU A 148 13.50 -11.52 10.59
N ARG A 149 12.72 -12.58 10.33
CA ARG A 149 13.21 -13.89 9.91
C ARG A 149 14.11 -13.79 8.66
N SER A 150 13.71 -13.00 7.68
CA SER A 150 14.45 -12.79 6.44
C SER A 150 15.77 -12.06 6.67
N MET A 151 15.78 -11.01 7.50
CA MET A 151 17.00 -10.24 7.78
C MET A 151 18.01 -11.01 8.63
N LEU A 152 17.55 -11.92 9.51
CA LEU A 152 18.41 -12.76 10.31
C LEU A 152 19.30 -13.71 9.48
N ILE A 153 18.99 -13.93 8.20
CA ILE A 153 19.90 -14.62 7.26
C ILE A 153 21.27 -13.92 7.20
N GLY A 154 21.29 -12.60 7.35
CA GLY A 154 22.50 -11.78 7.44
C GLY A 154 23.20 -11.79 8.80
N CYS A 155 22.71 -12.56 9.78
CA CYS A 155 23.31 -12.68 11.12
C CYS A 155 23.61 -14.16 11.46
N PRO A 156 24.73 -14.70 11.00
CA PRO A 156 25.06 -16.10 11.24
C PRO A 156 25.06 -16.48 12.72
N GLY A 157 24.34 -17.57 13.04
CA GLY A 157 24.21 -18.09 14.40
C GLY A 157 23.02 -17.55 15.19
N VAL A 158 22.21 -16.66 14.61
CA VAL A 158 20.96 -16.19 15.22
C VAL A 158 19.77 -16.66 14.38
N LYS A 159 18.80 -17.30 15.02
CA LYS A 159 17.57 -17.76 14.40
C LYS A 159 16.38 -16.99 14.98
N ILE A 160 15.25 -17.05 14.30
CA ILE A 160 14.01 -16.39 14.77
C ILE A 160 13.56 -16.95 16.12
N GLU A 161 13.79 -18.24 16.37
CA GLU A 161 13.46 -18.95 17.61
C GLU A 161 14.31 -18.49 18.80
N ASP A 162 15.47 -17.86 18.53
CA ASP A 162 16.33 -17.27 19.55
C ASP A 162 15.83 -15.90 20.03
N THR A 163 14.83 -15.32 19.37
CA THR A 163 14.22 -14.02 19.68
C THR A 163 12.83 -14.17 20.28
N LYS A 164 12.40 -13.19 21.09
CA LYS A 164 11.04 -13.11 21.59
C LYS A 164 10.30 -12.01 20.85
N GLN A 165 9.35 -12.38 19.99
CA GLN A 165 8.59 -11.40 19.23
C GLN A 165 7.47 -10.80 20.06
N ILE A 166 7.39 -9.46 20.12
CA ILE A 166 6.33 -8.71 20.81
C ILE A 166 5.46 -8.04 19.74
N ALA A 167 4.19 -8.43 19.69
CA ALA A 167 3.21 -7.90 18.73
C ALA A 167 2.71 -6.52 19.17
N LEU A 168 2.96 -5.47 18.39
CA LEU A 168 2.68 -4.07 18.71
C LEU A 168 1.89 -3.33 17.62
N GLY A 169 1.33 -4.06 16.65
CA GLY A 169 0.63 -3.43 15.52
C GLY A 169 1.55 -2.53 14.70
N SER A 170 1.15 -1.28 14.51
CA SER A 170 1.92 -0.27 13.76
C SER A 170 2.91 0.53 14.65
N THR A 171 3.10 0.18 15.93
CA THR A 171 3.81 1.01 16.92
C THR A 171 5.15 0.48 17.46
N PRO A 172 5.93 -0.37 16.76
CA PRO A 172 7.25 -0.77 17.24
C PRO A 172 8.25 0.39 17.39
N GLY A 173 8.20 1.40 16.49
CA GLY A 173 9.04 2.61 16.56
C GLY A 173 8.77 3.44 17.82
N PRO A 174 7.52 3.86 18.08
CA PRO A 174 7.14 4.51 19.32
C PRO A 174 7.50 3.72 20.59
N ALA A 175 7.33 2.41 20.60
CA ALA A 175 7.68 1.56 21.75
C ALA A 175 9.20 1.54 22.02
N LEU A 176 10.01 1.49 20.95
CA LEU A 176 11.47 1.60 21.04
C LEU A 176 11.89 2.98 21.59
N LEU A 177 11.29 4.07 21.07
CA LEU A 177 11.53 5.42 21.55
C LEU A 177 11.21 5.61 23.04
N ALA A 178 10.12 5.01 23.49
CA ALA A 178 9.69 5.04 24.89
C ALA A 178 10.56 4.14 25.80
N GLY A 179 11.52 3.36 25.24
CA GLY A 179 12.34 2.44 26.01
C GLY A 179 11.59 1.21 26.55
N GLN A 180 10.44 0.89 25.91
CA GLN A 180 9.65 -0.31 26.26
C GLN A 180 10.28 -1.59 25.70
N LEU A 181 11.09 -1.46 24.67
CA LEU A 181 11.93 -2.51 24.09
C LEU A 181 13.29 -1.94 23.72
N HIS A 182 14.24 -2.87 23.52
CA HIS A 182 15.59 -2.57 23.05
C HIS A 182 15.77 -2.78 21.55
N PHE A 183 14.94 -3.61 20.92
CA PHE A 183 15.05 -3.97 19.51
C PHE A 183 13.69 -3.95 18.82
N ALA A 184 13.64 -3.47 17.59
CA ALA A 184 12.42 -3.47 16.79
C ALA A 184 12.71 -3.65 15.30
N VAL A 185 11.74 -4.21 14.58
CA VAL A 185 11.69 -4.14 13.12
C VAL A 185 10.98 -2.85 12.74
N LEU A 186 11.68 -1.99 12.01
CA LEU A 186 11.29 -0.59 11.75
C LEU A 186 11.21 -0.32 10.26
N HIS A 187 10.48 0.73 9.91
CA HIS A 187 10.46 1.37 8.61
C HIS A 187 11.38 2.59 8.57
N LEU A 188 11.63 3.15 7.38
CA LEU A 188 12.49 4.34 7.23
C LEU A 188 11.90 5.60 7.87
N ASP A 189 10.58 5.72 7.95
CA ASP A 189 9.91 6.81 8.67
C ASP A 189 10.07 6.70 10.20
N ASP A 190 10.08 5.49 10.75
CA ASP A 190 10.45 5.27 12.16
C ASP A 190 11.87 5.81 12.46
N LEU A 191 12.82 5.63 11.51
CA LEU A 191 14.18 6.16 11.66
C LEU A 191 14.16 7.69 11.70
N ALA A 192 13.45 8.31 10.75
CA ALA A 192 13.34 9.76 10.67
C ALA A 192 12.72 10.36 11.95
N GLU A 193 11.70 9.70 12.52
CA GLU A 193 11.08 10.11 13.78
C GLU A 193 12.04 10.00 14.96
N ILE A 194 12.76 8.87 15.09
CA ILE A 194 13.72 8.62 16.16
C ILE A 194 14.83 9.68 16.14
N GLU A 195 15.37 9.99 14.95
CA GLU A 195 16.40 11.01 14.78
C GLU A 195 15.86 12.42 15.07
N HIS A 196 14.64 12.73 14.63
CA HIS A 196 14.00 14.03 14.91
C HIS A 196 13.81 14.26 16.42
N GLN A 197 13.57 13.22 17.19
CA GLN A 197 13.49 13.28 18.66
C GLN A 197 14.86 13.33 19.34
N GLY A 198 15.95 13.49 18.58
CA GLY A 198 17.31 13.64 19.11
C GLY A 198 17.93 12.34 19.59
N LYS A 199 17.32 11.18 19.29
CA LYS A 199 17.91 9.87 19.57
C LYS A 199 18.57 9.34 18.30
N ARG A 200 19.69 8.63 18.47
CA ARG A 200 20.36 7.95 17.36
C ARG A 200 19.83 6.51 17.25
N LEU A 201 19.41 6.12 16.06
CA LEU A 201 19.12 4.73 15.76
C LEU A 201 20.36 4.03 15.21
N HIS A 202 20.69 2.89 15.79
CA HIS A 202 21.74 1.99 15.31
C HIS A 202 21.05 0.87 14.50
N VAL A 203 21.27 0.87 13.18
CA VAL A 203 20.75 -0.17 12.30
C VAL A 203 21.65 -1.41 12.41
N LEU A 204 21.08 -2.50 12.92
CA LEU A 204 21.81 -3.78 13.07
C LEU A 204 21.79 -4.58 11.76
N LEU A 205 20.62 -4.64 11.12
CA LEU A 205 20.41 -5.32 9.83
C LEU A 205 19.44 -4.50 8.99
N ALA A 206 19.71 -4.38 7.70
CA ALA A 206 18.81 -3.75 6.73
C ALA A 206 18.44 -4.77 5.65
N MET A 207 17.15 -4.86 5.30
CA MET A 207 16.64 -5.81 4.32
C MET A 207 17.35 -5.66 2.97
N LYS A 208 17.58 -4.41 2.52
CA LYS A 208 18.30 -4.14 1.27
C LYS A 208 19.68 -4.77 1.18
N ASN A 209 20.34 -5.03 2.33
CA ASN A 209 21.68 -5.63 2.39
C ASN A 209 21.63 -7.14 2.62
N THR A 210 20.65 -7.62 3.40
CA THR A 210 20.56 -9.02 3.81
C THR A 210 19.73 -9.86 2.85
N ASN A 211 18.75 -9.25 2.19
CA ASN A 211 17.90 -9.91 1.19
C ASN A 211 17.47 -8.90 0.09
N PRO A 212 18.40 -8.50 -0.81
CA PRO A 212 18.12 -7.49 -1.85
C PRO A 212 17.09 -7.95 -2.89
N THR A 213 16.85 -9.26 -3.00
CA THR A 213 15.82 -9.83 -3.88
C THR A 213 14.43 -9.87 -3.24
N SER A 214 14.28 -9.38 -2.00
CA SER A 214 12.96 -9.28 -1.37
C SER A 214 12.07 -8.30 -2.10
N HIS A 215 10.78 -8.60 -2.13
CA HIS A 215 9.73 -7.69 -2.59
C HIS A 215 8.86 -7.26 -1.40
N TYR A 216 8.47 -5.98 -1.35
CA TYR A 216 7.83 -5.48 -0.15
C TYR A 216 6.30 -5.44 -0.26
N LEU A 217 5.74 -4.53 -1.07
CA LEU A 217 4.32 -4.20 -1.00
C LEU A 217 3.65 -4.41 -2.37
N ILE A 218 2.47 -5.00 -2.36
CA ILE A 218 1.65 -5.19 -3.56
C ILE A 218 0.23 -4.70 -3.33
N MET A 219 -0.38 -4.21 -4.39
CA MET A 219 -1.81 -3.96 -4.46
C MET A 219 -2.50 -5.20 -5.02
N VAL A 220 -3.40 -5.76 -4.23
CA VAL A 220 -4.12 -6.98 -4.58
C VAL A 220 -5.60 -6.72 -4.79
N VAL A 221 -6.18 -7.52 -5.67
CA VAL A 221 -7.61 -7.55 -5.97
C VAL A 221 -8.08 -9.01 -6.03
N ARG A 222 -9.37 -9.25 -5.84
CA ARG A 222 -9.96 -10.55 -6.15
C ARG A 222 -10.15 -10.71 -7.66
N LYS A 223 -9.86 -11.89 -8.21
CA LYS A 223 -9.95 -12.16 -9.65
C LYS A 223 -11.32 -11.84 -10.22
N ASP A 224 -12.38 -12.30 -9.57
CA ASP A 224 -13.76 -12.04 -10.02
C ASP A 224 -14.15 -10.55 -9.92
N ASN A 225 -13.59 -9.81 -8.96
CA ASN A 225 -13.77 -8.36 -8.88
C ASN A 225 -13.00 -7.64 -10.00
N LEU A 226 -11.78 -8.09 -10.31
CA LEU A 226 -11.00 -7.57 -11.44
C LEU A 226 -11.75 -7.78 -12.77
N GLU A 227 -12.33 -8.95 -12.99
CA GLU A 227 -13.11 -9.23 -14.20
C GLU A 227 -14.34 -8.32 -14.32
N LYS A 228 -15.07 -8.13 -13.23
CA LYS A 228 -16.31 -7.33 -13.20
C LYS A 228 -16.09 -5.82 -13.24
N ASN A 229 -15.02 -5.33 -12.62
CA ASN A 229 -14.78 -3.91 -12.35
C ASN A 229 -13.43 -3.42 -12.90
N ARG A 230 -12.89 -4.09 -13.93
CA ARG A 230 -11.55 -3.83 -14.48
C ARG A 230 -11.30 -2.34 -14.77
N ASP A 231 -12.24 -1.65 -15.41
CA ASP A 231 -12.09 -0.23 -15.75
C ASP A 231 -11.85 0.64 -14.51
N ALA A 232 -12.63 0.45 -13.44
CA ALA A 232 -12.46 1.20 -12.21
C ALA A 232 -11.13 0.87 -11.49
N ILE A 233 -10.69 -0.38 -11.52
CA ILE A 233 -9.41 -0.84 -10.96
C ILE A 233 -8.25 -0.21 -11.74
N VAL A 234 -8.28 -0.24 -13.08
CA VAL A 234 -7.27 0.37 -13.96
C VAL A 234 -7.16 1.88 -13.68
N ARG A 235 -8.30 2.59 -13.59
CA ARG A 235 -8.33 4.03 -13.26
C ARG A 235 -7.77 4.33 -11.88
N THR A 236 -8.02 3.47 -10.91
CA THR A 236 -7.44 3.59 -9.56
C THR A 236 -5.92 3.45 -9.62
N VAL A 237 -5.40 2.45 -10.33
CA VAL A 237 -3.95 2.27 -10.52
C VAL A 237 -3.35 3.46 -11.29
N ALA A 238 -4.04 4.01 -12.30
CA ALA A 238 -3.59 5.21 -13.02
C ALA A 238 -3.40 6.42 -12.08
N GLY A 239 -4.34 6.65 -11.17
CA GLY A 239 -4.20 7.68 -10.13
C GLY A 239 -3.02 7.45 -9.20
N MET A 240 -2.71 6.18 -8.86
CA MET A 240 -1.53 5.83 -8.06
C MET A 240 -0.23 6.08 -8.84
N ILE A 241 -0.16 5.74 -10.13
CA ILE A 241 1.02 6.01 -10.97
C ILE A 241 1.29 7.52 -11.06
N GLU A 242 0.25 8.36 -11.24
CA GLU A 242 0.41 9.81 -11.21
C GLU A 242 0.92 10.32 -9.86
N ALA A 243 0.40 9.76 -8.77
CA ALA A 243 0.88 10.09 -7.43
C ALA A 243 2.35 9.71 -7.24
N ALA A 244 2.78 8.53 -7.71
CA ALA A 244 4.19 8.13 -7.66
C ALA A 244 5.09 9.12 -8.42
N LYS A 245 4.70 9.51 -9.65
CA LYS A 245 5.42 10.52 -10.44
C LYS A 245 5.45 11.88 -9.73
N PHE A 246 4.34 12.30 -9.13
CA PHE A 246 4.25 13.55 -8.37
C PHE A 246 5.19 13.56 -7.16
N MET A 247 5.27 12.43 -6.42
CA MET A 247 6.12 12.28 -5.24
C MET A 247 7.62 12.28 -5.60
N GLN A 248 7.98 11.86 -6.81
CA GLN A 248 9.36 11.85 -7.29
C GLN A 248 9.88 13.23 -7.73
N ASP A 249 9.00 14.21 -7.98
CA ASP A 249 9.42 15.57 -8.31
C ASP A 249 9.80 16.35 -7.03
N PRO A 250 11.08 16.78 -6.86
CA PRO A 250 11.52 17.50 -5.66
C PRO A 250 10.72 18.76 -5.35
N LYS A 251 10.09 19.39 -6.35
CA LYS A 251 9.25 20.59 -6.17
C LYS A 251 8.02 20.30 -5.33
N ASN A 252 7.58 19.07 -5.27
CA ASN A 252 6.39 18.63 -4.56
C ASN A 252 6.68 18.14 -3.13
N ALA A 253 7.96 18.11 -2.70
CA ALA A 253 8.36 17.53 -1.42
C ALA A 253 7.60 18.11 -0.22
N ASP A 254 7.37 19.42 -0.20
CA ASP A 254 6.61 20.10 0.86
C ASP A 254 5.14 19.69 0.88
N THR A 255 4.53 19.58 -0.29
CA THR A 255 3.14 19.15 -0.44
C THR A 255 2.97 17.69 -0.04
N VAL A 256 3.91 16.82 -0.45
CA VAL A 256 3.90 15.40 -0.07
C VAL A 256 4.07 15.24 1.44
N ALA A 257 5.02 15.97 2.05
CA ALA A 257 5.24 15.92 3.49
C ALA A 257 4.02 16.41 4.30
N GLU A 258 3.29 17.40 3.80
CA GLU A 258 2.03 17.86 4.41
C GLU A 258 0.95 16.80 4.33
N ILE A 259 0.76 16.18 3.15
CA ILE A 259 -0.21 15.10 2.96
C ILE A 259 0.14 13.89 3.83
N ALA A 260 1.44 13.58 3.97
CA ALA A 260 1.93 12.48 4.79
C ALA A 260 1.66 12.66 6.29
N SER A 261 1.18 13.83 6.76
CA SER A 261 0.77 14.03 8.16
C SER A 261 -0.31 13.06 8.64
N VAL A 262 -1.02 12.39 7.71
CA VAL A 262 -1.95 11.29 8.01
C VAL A 262 -1.28 10.11 8.73
N THR A 263 0.05 9.97 8.63
CA THR A 263 0.85 8.96 9.34
C THR A 263 1.04 9.26 10.82
N GLY A 264 0.72 10.48 11.24
CA GLY A 264 0.94 10.98 12.60
C GLY A 264 2.28 11.69 12.81
N HIS A 265 3.19 11.64 11.84
CA HIS A 265 4.46 12.37 11.90
C HIS A 265 4.30 13.85 11.52
N ASN A 266 5.18 14.69 12.05
CA ASN A 266 5.23 16.09 11.65
C ASN A 266 5.88 16.27 10.26
N LYS A 267 5.75 17.48 9.70
CA LYS A 267 6.20 17.78 8.33
C LYS A 267 7.71 17.55 8.12
N ASP A 268 8.56 17.86 9.08
CA ASP A 268 10.01 17.73 8.94
C ASP A 268 10.44 16.26 8.94
N VAL A 269 9.83 15.44 9.80
CA VAL A 269 9.98 13.98 9.78
C VAL A 269 9.51 13.42 8.44
N ASN A 270 8.34 13.85 7.97
CA ASN A 270 7.81 13.41 6.69
C ASN A 270 8.70 13.78 5.49
N LYS A 271 9.37 14.95 5.52
CA LYS A 271 10.35 15.33 4.49
C LYS A 271 11.57 14.42 4.52
N THR A 272 12.09 14.15 5.70
CA THR A 272 13.25 13.24 5.88
C THR A 272 12.88 11.81 5.42
N ALA A 273 11.72 11.33 5.82
CA ALA A 273 11.18 10.04 5.39
C ALA A 273 11.02 9.98 3.86
N LEU A 274 10.38 10.99 3.25
CA LEU A 274 10.21 11.05 1.79
C LEU A 274 11.55 10.87 1.06
N LYS A 275 12.58 11.62 1.49
CA LYS A 275 13.91 11.50 0.90
C LYS A 275 14.44 10.06 1.01
N SER A 276 14.35 9.46 2.19
CA SER A 276 14.85 8.10 2.44
C SER A 276 14.12 7.05 1.59
N PHE A 277 12.82 7.19 1.38
CA PHE A 277 12.04 6.32 0.50
C PHE A 277 12.36 6.53 -0.98
N LEU A 278 12.61 7.78 -1.41
CA LEU A 278 13.06 8.08 -2.78
C LEU A 278 14.47 7.55 -3.04
N ASP A 279 15.39 7.61 -2.07
CA ASP A 279 16.76 7.10 -2.18
C ASP A 279 16.83 5.56 -2.39
N ILE A 280 15.73 4.86 -2.20
CA ILE A 280 15.61 3.41 -2.47
C ILE A 280 14.66 3.10 -3.64
N ASP A 281 14.25 4.08 -4.42
CA ASP A 281 13.25 3.92 -5.50
C ASP A 281 12.00 3.16 -5.03
N PHE A 282 11.43 3.57 -3.90
CA PHE A 282 10.37 2.81 -3.22
C PHE A 282 9.09 2.74 -4.05
N TRP A 283 8.60 3.88 -4.57
CA TRP A 283 7.37 3.94 -5.37
C TRP A 283 7.67 3.76 -6.85
N ALA A 284 7.30 2.60 -7.39
CA ALA A 284 7.43 2.33 -8.82
C ALA A 284 6.56 3.29 -9.65
N ALA A 285 7.16 4.02 -10.57
CA ALA A 285 6.46 4.93 -11.48
C ALA A 285 6.73 4.61 -12.96
N GLY A 286 7.78 3.84 -13.25
CA GLY A 286 8.22 3.47 -14.59
C GLY A 286 7.82 2.06 -15.02
N ASP A 287 7.48 1.20 -14.08
CA ASP A 287 7.06 -0.18 -14.30
C ASP A 287 5.95 -0.60 -13.32
N ASP A 288 5.51 -1.84 -13.36
CA ASP A 288 4.45 -2.34 -12.50
C ASP A 288 4.88 -2.57 -11.04
N GLY A 289 6.16 -2.40 -10.74
CA GLY A 289 6.71 -2.60 -9.40
C GLY A 289 6.68 -4.06 -8.94
N MET A 290 6.53 -5.03 -9.83
CA MET A 290 6.43 -6.45 -9.51
C MET A 290 7.42 -7.29 -10.33
N PRO A 291 8.74 -7.00 -10.25
CA PRO A 291 9.74 -7.74 -11.02
C PRO A 291 9.69 -9.23 -10.67
N ARG A 292 9.68 -10.06 -11.71
CA ARG A 292 9.49 -11.52 -11.60
C ARG A 292 10.48 -12.17 -10.62
N ASP A 293 11.76 -11.84 -10.77
CA ASP A 293 12.83 -12.39 -9.94
C ASP A 293 12.61 -12.13 -8.45
N LYS A 294 12.13 -10.94 -8.08
CA LYS A 294 11.80 -10.60 -6.69
C LYS A 294 10.57 -11.34 -6.17
N ILE A 295 9.50 -11.41 -6.97
CA ILE A 295 8.27 -12.13 -6.58
C ILE A 295 8.58 -13.63 -6.38
N GLU A 296 9.31 -14.24 -7.32
CA GLU A 296 9.72 -15.65 -7.24
C GLU A 296 10.68 -15.90 -6.07
N ALA A 297 11.61 -14.97 -5.80
CA ALA A 297 12.52 -15.06 -4.64
C ALA A 297 11.74 -15.03 -3.31
N VAL A 298 10.74 -14.16 -3.17
CA VAL A 298 9.86 -14.15 -1.99
C VAL A 298 9.09 -15.47 -1.88
N ALA A 299 8.53 -15.98 -2.96
CA ALA A 299 7.80 -17.25 -2.97
C ALA A 299 8.69 -18.43 -2.54
N ALA A 300 9.92 -18.48 -3.06
CA ALA A 300 10.92 -19.49 -2.67
C ALA A 300 11.34 -19.35 -1.20
N LEU A 301 11.54 -18.11 -0.72
CA LEU A 301 11.85 -17.84 0.69
C LEU A 301 10.70 -18.33 1.59
N MET A 302 9.45 -18.03 1.26
CA MET A 302 8.28 -18.45 2.06
C MET A 302 8.20 -19.98 2.17
N LYS A 303 8.55 -20.71 1.11
CA LYS A 303 8.67 -22.18 1.15
C LYS A 303 9.83 -22.62 2.04
N LYS A 304 11.00 -22.02 1.86
CA LYS A 304 12.23 -22.35 2.62
C LYS A 304 12.08 -22.17 4.13
N ILE A 305 11.37 -21.11 4.56
CA ILE A 305 11.15 -20.82 5.99
C ILE A 305 9.94 -21.55 6.58
N GLY A 306 9.29 -22.45 5.82
CA GLY A 306 8.16 -23.26 6.28
C GLY A 306 6.83 -22.48 6.42
N SER A 307 6.72 -21.29 5.83
CA SER A 307 5.47 -20.51 5.82
C SER A 307 4.44 -21.06 4.83
N ILE A 308 4.90 -21.81 3.82
CA ILE A 308 4.02 -22.57 2.92
C ILE A 308 3.91 -23.99 3.47
N ASN A 309 2.68 -24.46 3.62
CA ASN A 309 2.36 -25.74 4.23
C ASN A 309 3.04 -26.93 3.52
N PRO A 310 3.42 -27.99 4.24
CA PRO A 310 3.92 -29.21 3.64
C PRO A 310 2.98 -29.74 2.55
N GLY A 311 3.52 -30.09 1.39
CA GLY A 311 2.75 -30.58 0.24
C GLY A 311 2.09 -29.50 -0.63
N LYS A 312 2.19 -28.22 -0.25
CA LYS A 312 1.79 -27.09 -1.10
C LYS A 312 3.00 -26.50 -1.82
N GLU A 313 2.74 -25.99 -3.02
CA GLU A 313 3.74 -25.22 -3.77
C GLU A 313 3.42 -23.73 -3.71
N PRO A 314 4.46 -22.86 -3.77
CA PRO A 314 4.25 -21.43 -3.93
C PRO A 314 3.44 -21.13 -5.17
N VAL A 315 2.55 -20.14 -5.07
CA VAL A 315 1.85 -19.66 -6.26
C VAL A 315 2.86 -19.19 -7.31
N SER A 316 2.66 -19.59 -8.56
CA SER A 316 3.52 -19.14 -9.68
C SER A 316 3.27 -17.66 -10.00
N TYR A 317 4.27 -17.00 -10.56
CA TYR A 317 4.17 -15.59 -10.98
C TYR A 317 2.95 -15.36 -11.90
N GLU A 318 2.74 -16.20 -12.91
CA GLU A 318 1.66 -16.07 -13.90
C GLU A 318 0.26 -16.19 -13.29
N LYS A 319 0.12 -16.95 -12.20
CA LYS A 319 -1.15 -17.07 -11.48
C LYS A 319 -1.38 -15.92 -10.52
N PHE A 320 -0.30 -15.29 -10.07
CA PHE A 320 -0.33 -14.30 -8.99
C PHE A 320 -0.28 -12.86 -9.48
N VAL A 321 0.40 -12.56 -10.59
CA VAL A 321 0.62 -11.20 -11.10
C VAL A 321 -0.15 -10.98 -12.40
N ASP A 322 -0.91 -9.87 -12.48
CA ASP A 322 -1.51 -9.39 -13.71
C ASP A 322 -0.91 -8.02 -14.10
N PRO A 323 0.18 -8.01 -14.90
CA PRO A 323 0.83 -6.79 -15.31
C PRO A 323 0.01 -5.97 -16.32
N SER A 324 -1.05 -6.55 -16.90
CA SER A 324 -1.88 -5.86 -17.89
C SER A 324 -2.67 -4.70 -17.29
N VAL A 325 -3.01 -4.78 -15.99
CA VAL A 325 -3.69 -3.69 -15.28
C VAL A 325 -2.81 -2.45 -15.22
N TRP A 326 -1.54 -2.61 -14.83
CA TRP A 326 -0.59 -1.49 -14.83
C TRP A 326 -0.35 -0.95 -16.24
N LYS A 327 -0.19 -1.81 -17.23
CA LYS A 327 0.02 -1.41 -18.63
C LYS A 327 -1.12 -0.54 -19.14
N ASP A 328 -2.37 -0.96 -18.90
CA ASP A 328 -3.56 -0.20 -19.29
C ASP A 328 -3.64 1.12 -18.51
N ALA A 329 -3.36 1.10 -17.21
CA ALA A 329 -3.34 2.28 -16.35
C ALA A 329 -2.27 3.29 -16.78
N ASN A 330 -1.04 2.82 -17.04
CA ASN A 330 0.06 3.71 -17.47
C ASN A 330 -0.21 4.35 -18.84
N ALA A 331 -0.95 3.68 -19.73
CA ALA A 331 -1.38 4.27 -21.00
C ALA A 331 -2.35 5.46 -20.82
N MET A 332 -3.01 5.57 -19.67
CA MET A 332 -3.89 6.70 -19.31
C MET A 332 -3.12 7.86 -18.67
N VAL A 333 -1.89 7.63 -18.20
CA VAL A 333 -1.05 8.63 -17.54
C VAL A 333 -0.15 9.30 -18.58
N LYS A 334 -0.49 10.55 -18.93
CA LYS A 334 0.23 11.38 -19.91
C LYS A 334 1.21 12.32 -19.24
#